data_7c9129058009828171036d80ce814448
#
_entry.id   7c9129058009828171036d80ce814448
#
_cell.length_a   1.000
_cell.length_b   1.000
_cell.length_c   1.000
_cell.angle_alpha   90.00
_cell.angle_beta   90.00
_cell.angle_gamma   90.00
#
_symmetry.space_group_name_H-M   'P 1'
#
loop_
_entity.id
_entity.type
_entity.pdbx_description
1 polymer ?
#
loop_
_entity_poly.entity_id
_entity_poly.type
_entity_poly.pdbx_seq_one_letter_code
_entity_poly.pdbx_strand_id
1 'polypeptide(L)'
;GCNCACSYCIVPSTRGREVSRPLEELVAEAERLAADGVREVTLLGQNVNSYGRDLQLAARQAGDADARLRPLFADLIGAVGSVAGLRRMRFTSPHPKDMRPDTFAAMAATPAMCEHLHYPLQSGSDRVLSLMHRGYTAQRYLERLAQARAAVPDLAVSTDIIVGFPGESEADLQRTLEVAAAAEYDYAYTFVFSPREGTEAAAMVDHFVDPAVVAERFQRLRVVVEHSALLKHQ
;
A
#
# COMPACT_ATOMS: atom_id res chain seq x y z
N GLY A 1 4.70 -14.05 1.35
CA GLY A 1 5.70 -13.42 2.23
C GLY A 1 5.89 -11.94 2.00
N CYS A 2 6.72 -11.30 2.80
CA CYS A 2 7.05 -9.88 2.69
C CYS A 2 8.51 -9.64 3.08
N ASN A 3 9.23 -8.87 2.26
CA ASN A 3 10.62 -8.47 2.52
C ASN A 3 10.71 -7.07 3.17
N CYS A 4 9.58 -6.43 3.52
CA CYS A 4 9.57 -5.19 4.27
C CYS A 4 9.85 -5.48 5.76
N ALA A 5 10.76 -4.72 6.37
CA ALA A 5 11.11 -4.85 7.78
C ALA A 5 10.38 -3.79 8.63
N CYS A 6 9.05 -3.65 8.46
CA CYS A 6 8.27 -2.70 9.25
C CYS A 6 8.31 -3.11 10.73
N SER A 7 8.68 -2.19 11.62
CA SER A 7 8.97 -2.47 13.04
C SER A 7 7.78 -3.00 13.85
N TYR A 8 6.56 -2.84 13.36
CA TYR A 8 5.31 -3.28 14.00
C TYR A 8 4.68 -4.52 13.36
N CYS A 9 5.28 -5.06 12.27
CA CYS A 9 4.63 -6.08 11.45
C CYS A 9 5.24 -7.46 11.66
N ILE A 10 4.40 -8.43 12.00
CA ILE A 10 4.79 -9.83 12.22
C ILE A 10 4.86 -10.67 10.94
N VAL A 11 4.37 -10.13 9.80
CA VAL A 11 4.25 -10.88 8.54
C VAL A 11 5.55 -11.52 8.07
N PRO A 12 6.72 -10.87 8.09
CA PRO A 12 7.97 -11.52 7.68
C PRO A 12 8.28 -12.79 8.47
N SER A 13 7.98 -12.79 9.77
CA SER A 13 8.22 -13.96 10.64
C SER A 13 7.21 -15.09 10.43
N THR A 14 5.97 -14.76 10.06
CA THR A 14 4.89 -15.75 9.91
C THR A 14 4.73 -16.29 8.49
N ARG A 15 5.04 -15.48 7.47
CA ARG A 15 4.85 -15.83 6.05
C ARG A 15 6.16 -15.96 5.25
N GLY A 16 7.31 -15.64 5.87
CA GLY A 16 8.61 -15.73 5.23
C GLY A 16 8.83 -14.66 4.16
N ARG A 17 9.78 -14.92 3.26
CA ARG A 17 10.18 -14.03 2.17
C ARG A 17 9.14 -13.92 1.07
N GLU A 18 9.18 -12.84 0.32
CA GLU A 18 8.43 -12.68 -0.93
C GLU A 18 8.79 -13.78 -1.92
N VAL A 19 7.76 -14.36 -2.52
CA VAL A 19 7.87 -15.30 -3.63
C VAL A 19 6.82 -14.90 -4.66
N SER A 20 7.29 -14.49 -5.83
CA SER A 20 6.42 -14.16 -6.96
C SER A 20 6.17 -15.39 -7.82
N ARG A 21 4.93 -15.58 -8.26
CA ARG A 21 4.60 -16.58 -9.26
C ARG A 21 4.97 -16.05 -10.65
N PRO A 22 5.35 -16.91 -11.60
CA PRO A 22 5.58 -16.50 -12.99
C PRO A 22 4.38 -15.77 -13.60
N LEU A 23 4.65 -14.77 -14.45
CA LEU A 23 3.62 -13.93 -15.06
C LEU A 23 2.63 -14.77 -15.89
N GLU A 24 3.14 -15.66 -16.69
CA GLU A 24 2.35 -16.58 -17.54
C GLU A 24 1.40 -17.48 -16.76
N GLU A 25 1.78 -17.92 -15.56
CA GLU A 25 0.90 -18.71 -14.68
C GLU A 25 -0.28 -17.86 -14.16
N LEU A 26 -0.01 -16.60 -13.79
CA LEU A 26 -1.05 -15.69 -13.30
C LEU A 26 -2.03 -15.30 -14.40
N VAL A 27 -1.53 -15.07 -15.62
CA VAL A 27 -2.37 -14.81 -16.80
C VAL A 27 -3.23 -16.03 -17.12
N ALA A 28 -2.64 -17.22 -17.19
CA ALA A 28 -3.37 -18.47 -17.45
C ALA A 28 -4.43 -18.77 -16.36
N GLU A 29 -4.17 -18.42 -15.10
CA GLU A 29 -5.18 -18.51 -14.04
C GLU A 29 -6.32 -17.53 -14.27
N ALA A 30 -6.02 -16.28 -14.62
CA ALA A 30 -7.03 -15.27 -14.91
C ALA A 30 -7.90 -15.64 -16.12
N GLU A 31 -7.31 -16.23 -17.17
CA GLU A 31 -8.03 -16.75 -18.33
C GLU A 31 -9.01 -17.88 -17.96
N ARG A 32 -8.57 -18.83 -17.13
CA ARG A 32 -9.45 -19.91 -16.62
C ARG A 32 -10.62 -19.34 -15.81
N LEU A 33 -10.33 -18.41 -14.89
CA LEU A 33 -11.37 -17.76 -14.08
C LEU A 33 -12.37 -17.00 -14.96
N ALA A 34 -11.90 -16.29 -15.97
CA ALA A 34 -12.77 -15.57 -16.91
C ALA A 34 -13.63 -16.52 -17.75
N ALA A 35 -13.08 -17.67 -18.19
CA ALA A 35 -13.82 -18.71 -18.88
C ALA A 35 -14.92 -19.34 -18.00
N ASP A 36 -14.66 -19.49 -16.71
CA ASP A 36 -15.63 -19.95 -15.70
C ASP A 36 -16.67 -18.87 -15.30
N GLY A 37 -16.62 -17.70 -15.95
CA GLY A 37 -17.61 -16.62 -15.75
C GLY A 37 -17.23 -15.57 -14.70
N VAL A 38 -16.04 -15.63 -14.09
CA VAL A 38 -15.53 -14.58 -13.20
C VAL A 38 -15.36 -13.29 -13.98
N ARG A 39 -15.84 -12.16 -13.42
CA ARG A 39 -15.80 -10.84 -14.05
C ARG A 39 -14.91 -9.85 -13.33
N GLU A 40 -14.55 -10.13 -12.10
CA GLU A 40 -13.68 -9.28 -11.29
C GLU A 40 -12.62 -10.13 -10.58
N VAL A 41 -11.38 -9.65 -10.61
CA VAL A 41 -10.26 -10.27 -9.89
C VAL A 41 -9.55 -9.22 -9.02
N THR A 42 -9.02 -9.67 -7.89
CA THR A 42 -8.17 -8.82 -7.04
C THR A 42 -6.79 -9.45 -6.93
N LEU A 43 -5.76 -8.73 -7.35
CA LEU A 43 -4.37 -9.16 -7.16
C LEU A 43 -4.00 -8.99 -5.68
N LEU A 44 -3.56 -10.07 -5.06
CA LEU A 44 -3.23 -10.14 -3.64
C LEU A 44 -1.73 -10.32 -3.43
N GLY A 45 -1.20 -9.59 -2.45
CA GLY A 45 0.18 -9.74 -1.98
C GLY A 45 0.34 -9.06 -0.62
N GLN A 46 1.47 -9.26 0.03
CA GLN A 46 1.81 -8.53 1.28
C GLN A 46 2.53 -7.20 0.99
N ASN A 47 3.16 -7.12 -0.17
CA ASN A 47 3.68 -5.92 -0.83
C ASN A 47 3.51 -6.15 -2.33
N VAL A 48 2.27 -5.99 -2.83
CA VAL A 48 1.89 -6.43 -4.18
C VAL A 48 2.71 -5.74 -5.28
N ASN A 49 3.08 -4.48 -5.07
CA ASN A 49 3.82 -3.70 -6.05
C ASN A 49 5.35 -3.92 -6.02
N SER A 50 5.84 -4.89 -5.21
CA SER A 50 7.18 -5.46 -5.36
C SER A 50 7.22 -6.68 -6.28
N TYR A 51 6.07 -7.15 -6.78
CA TYR A 51 5.93 -8.33 -7.62
C TYR A 51 7.02 -8.43 -8.70
N GLY A 52 7.59 -9.63 -8.84
CA GLY A 52 8.58 -9.97 -9.85
C GLY A 52 10.00 -9.49 -9.56
N ARG A 53 10.25 -8.77 -8.46
CA ARG A 53 11.61 -8.34 -8.08
C ARG A 53 12.51 -9.54 -7.81
N ASP A 54 12.01 -10.56 -7.15
CA ASP A 54 12.70 -11.82 -6.88
C ASP A 54 12.96 -12.61 -8.17
N LEU A 55 12.02 -12.66 -9.10
CA LEU A 55 12.18 -13.28 -10.41
C LEU A 55 13.28 -12.60 -11.23
N GLN A 56 13.28 -11.27 -11.28
CA GLN A 56 14.28 -10.48 -11.99
C GLN A 56 15.69 -10.65 -11.37
N LEU A 57 15.77 -10.75 -10.04
CA LEU A 57 17.02 -11.00 -9.35
C LEU A 57 17.55 -12.40 -9.68
N ALA A 58 16.69 -13.42 -9.66
CA ALA A 58 17.06 -14.79 -10.00
C ALA A 58 17.51 -14.92 -11.47
N ALA A 59 16.79 -14.31 -12.41
CA ALA A 59 17.14 -14.27 -13.83
C ALA A 59 18.53 -13.63 -14.03
N ARG A 60 18.79 -12.50 -13.39
CA ARG A 60 20.10 -11.84 -13.46
C ARG A 60 21.24 -12.70 -12.88
N GLN A 61 20.98 -13.39 -11.78
CA GLN A 61 21.96 -14.32 -11.18
C GLN A 61 22.24 -15.53 -12.10
N ALA A 62 21.23 -15.92 -12.90
CA ALA A 62 21.37 -16.96 -13.94
C ALA A 62 22.05 -16.47 -15.23
N GLY A 63 22.45 -15.20 -15.32
CA GLY A 63 23.17 -14.65 -16.46
C GLY A 63 22.29 -13.95 -17.51
N ASP A 64 21.02 -13.72 -17.24
CA ASP A 64 20.14 -12.93 -18.11
C ASP A 64 20.53 -11.45 -18.07
N ALA A 65 21.16 -10.96 -19.15
CA ALA A 65 21.61 -9.58 -19.26
C ALA A 65 20.45 -8.58 -19.40
N ASP A 66 19.27 -9.02 -19.85
CA ASP A 66 18.08 -8.20 -20.04
C ASP A 66 17.22 -8.10 -18.76
N ALA A 67 17.52 -8.94 -17.75
CA ALA A 67 16.83 -8.90 -16.46
C ALA A 67 17.01 -7.54 -15.78
N ARG A 68 15.90 -6.84 -15.59
CA ARG A 68 15.88 -5.51 -14.96
C ARG A 68 15.63 -5.67 -13.47
N LEU A 69 16.44 -5.00 -12.63
CA LEU A 69 16.23 -5.00 -11.17
C LEU A 69 15.08 -4.07 -10.76
N ARG A 70 13.92 -4.23 -11.41
CA ARG A 70 12.69 -3.48 -11.10
C ARG A 70 11.52 -4.45 -10.85
N PRO A 71 10.51 -4.05 -10.07
CA PRO A 71 9.26 -4.79 -10.02
C PRO A 71 8.61 -4.91 -11.40
N LEU A 72 7.92 -6.02 -11.62
CA LEU A 72 7.12 -6.31 -12.83
C LEU A 72 5.63 -6.04 -12.60
N PHE A 73 5.28 -5.27 -11.59
CA PHE A 73 3.87 -5.09 -11.21
C PHE A 73 3.07 -4.34 -12.27
N ALA A 74 3.67 -3.36 -12.95
CA ALA A 74 3.04 -2.67 -14.08
C ALA A 74 2.78 -3.65 -15.26
N ASP A 75 3.73 -4.55 -15.53
CA ASP A 75 3.59 -5.57 -16.57
C ASP A 75 2.47 -6.56 -16.20
N LEU A 76 2.37 -6.95 -14.93
CA LEU A 76 1.30 -7.81 -14.42
C LEU A 76 -0.09 -7.17 -14.55
N ILE A 77 -0.22 -5.87 -14.21
CA ILE A 77 -1.47 -5.12 -14.38
C ILE A 77 -1.93 -5.17 -15.84
N GLY A 78 -1.03 -4.85 -16.78
CA GLY A 78 -1.34 -4.86 -18.21
C GLY A 78 -1.72 -6.24 -18.70
N ALA A 79 -0.96 -7.26 -18.35
CA ALA A 79 -1.17 -8.64 -18.84
C ALA A 79 -2.49 -9.22 -18.31
N VAL A 80 -2.75 -9.19 -17.01
CA VAL A 80 -3.98 -9.72 -16.42
C VAL A 80 -5.19 -8.88 -16.82
N GLY A 81 -5.05 -7.56 -16.84
CA GLY A 81 -6.16 -6.67 -17.22
C GLY A 81 -6.57 -6.77 -18.69
N SER A 82 -5.72 -7.36 -19.55
CA SER A 82 -6.02 -7.62 -20.96
C SER A 82 -6.75 -8.96 -21.19
N VAL A 83 -6.97 -9.77 -20.16
CA VAL A 83 -7.66 -11.05 -20.27
C VAL A 83 -9.11 -10.85 -20.69
N ALA A 84 -9.51 -11.47 -21.80
CA ALA A 84 -10.86 -11.37 -22.34
C ALA A 84 -11.89 -11.92 -21.33
N GLY A 85 -12.95 -11.15 -21.09
CA GLY A 85 -14.02 -11.50 -20.17
C GLY A 85 -13.87 -10.90 -18.76
N LEU A 86 -12.69 -10.50 -18.33
CA LEU A 86 -12.55 -9.69 -17.11
C LEU A 86 -13.06 -8.26 -17.37
N ARG A 87 -13.87 -7.77 -16.44
CA ARG A 87 -14.44 -6.41 -16.48
C ARG A 87 -13.82 -5.48 -15.46
N ARG A 88 -13.36 -6.04 -14.33
CA ARG A 88 -12.74 -5.27 -13.24
C ARG A 88 -11.54 -6.01 -12.68
N MET A 89 -10.52 -5.24 -12.41
CA MET A 89 -9.33 -5.69 -11.70
C MET A 89 -8.99 -4.69 -10.59
N ARG A 90 -8.62 -5.23 -9.43
CA ARG A 90 -8.15 -4.47 -8.28
C ARG A 90 -6.85 -5.07 -7.75
N PHE A 91 -6.19 -4.35 -6.90
CA PHE A 91 -5.09 -4.89 -6.09
C PHE A 91 -5.15 -4.34 -4.66
N THR A 92 -4.54 -5.06 -3.73
CA THR A 92 -4.47 -4.67 -2.31
C THR A 92 -3.03 -4.69 -1.81
N SER A 93 -2.80 -4.05 -0.66
CA SER A 93 -1.52 -4.04 0.05
C SER A 93 -0.32 -3.52 -0.76
N PRO A 94 -0.45 -2.44 -1.55
CA PRO A 94 0.73 -1.80 -2.12
C PRO A 94 1.52 -1.10 -1.02
N HIS A 95 2.85 -1.05 -1.18
CA HIS A 95 3.71 -0.29 -0.27
C HIS A 95 4.14 1.02 -0.93
N PRO A 96 3.96 2.20 -0.28
CA PRO A 96 4.29 3.49 -0.87
C PRO A 96 5.74 3.64 -1.35
N LYS A 97 6.72 3.03 -0.67
CA LYS A 97 8.12 3.07 -1.10
C LYS A 97 8.36 2.45 -2.48
N ASP A 98 7.57 1.42 -2.84
CA ASP A 98 7.71 0.67 -4.09
C ASP A 98 6.73 1.13 -5.17
N MET A 99 5.88 2.13 -4.88
CA MET A 99 4.97 2.71 -5.85
C MET A 99 5.72 3.56 -6.87
N ARG A 100 5.49 3.29 -8.15
CA ARG A 100 6.26 3.83 -9.28
C ARG A 100 5.36 4.49 -10.32
N PRO A 101 5.88 5.45 -11.11
CA PRO A 101 5.11 6.07 -12.20
C PRO A 101 4.63 5.07 -13.26
N ASP A 102 5.40 4.00 -13.54
CA ASP A 102 5.01 2.96 -14.47
C ASP A 102 3.76 2.18 -13.99
N THR A 103 3.60 2.02 -12.69
CA THR A 103 2.38 1.42 -12.11
C THR A 103 1.16 2.31 -12.37
N PHE A 104 1.27 3.62 -12.17
CA PHE A 104 0.16 4.55 -12.45
C PHE A 104 -0.18 4.60 -13.93
N ALA A 105 0.83 4.59 -14.79
CA ALA A 105 0.63 4.51 -16.23
C ALA A 105 -0.08 3.21 -16.65
N ALA A 106 0.29 2.07 -16.06
CA ALA A 106 -0.39 0.79 -16.29
C ALA A 106 -1.85 0.82 -15.79
N MET A 107 -2.13 1.41 -14.62
CA MET A 107 -3.49 1.61 -14.13
C MET A 107 -4.34 2.40 -15.13
N ALA A 108 -3.82 3.53 -15.63
CA ALA A 108 -4.51 4.38 -16.58
C ALA A 108 -4.72 3.72 -17.97
N ALA A 109 -3.76 2.90 -18.41
CA ALA A 109 -3.80 2.28 -19.72
C ALA A 109 -4.61 0.96 -19.76
N THR A 110 -5.01 0.39 -18.61
CA THR A 110 -5.67 -0.91 -18.54
C THR A 110 -7.18 -0.74 -18.28
N PRO A 111 -8.06 -0.94 -19.28
CA PRO A 111 -9.49 -0.64 -19.15
C PRO A 111 -10.22 -1.44 -18.05
N ALA A 112 -9.73 -2.64 -17.72
CA ALA A 112 -10.31 -3.44 -16.64
C ALA A 112 -9.86 -2.95 -15.24
N MET A 113 -8.82 -2.12 -15.14
CA MET A 113 -8.32 -1.64 -13.86
C MET A 113 -9.30 -0.64 -13.26
N CYS A 114 -9.76 -0.90 -12.03
CA CYS A 114 -10.63 0.04 -11.32
C CYS A 114 -9.85 1.31 -10.93
N GLU A 115 -10.52 2.45 -11.03
CA GLU A 115 -10.01 3.76 -10.61
C GLU A 115 -10.00 3.88 -9.09
N HIS A 116 -9.33 2.94 -8.44
CA HIS A 116 -9.23 2.84 -6.98
C HIS A 116 -7.81 2.43 -6.58
N LEU A 117 -7.24 3.16 -5.64
CA LEU A 117 -5.94 2.90 -5.05
C LEU A 117 -6.05 2.86 -3.53
N HIS A 118 -5.81 1.69 -2.92
CA HIS A 118 -5.54 1.62 -1.50
C HIS A 118 -4.07 1.97 -1.27
N TYR A 119 -3.79 3.09 -0.58
CA TYR A 119 -2.44 3.64 -0.46
C TYR A 119 -2.10 3.95 1.00
N PRO A 120 -1.57 2.96 1.77
CA PRO A 120 -1.39 3.05 3.22
C PRO A 120 -0.37 4.12 3.63
N LEU A 121 -0.81 5.18 4.29
CA LEU A 121 0.04 6.26 4.83
C LEU A 121 0.77 5.81 6.09
N GLN A 122 0.07 5.15 7.00
CA GLN A 122 0.45 4.74 8.36
C GLN A 122 0.64 5.92 9.33
N SER A 123 1.44 6.93 9.00
CA SER A 123 1.63 8.16 9.77
C SER A 123 2.04 9.31 8.83
N GLY A 124 1.67 10.54 9.16
CA GLY A 124 2.12 11.75 8.47
C GLY A 124 3.41 12.34 9.03
N SER A 125 3.94 11.78 10.11
CA SER A 125 5.22 12.20 10.70
C SER A 125 6.38 11.39 10.13
N ASP A 126 7.37 12.06 9.53
CA ASP A 126 8.57 11.43 9.02
C ASP A 126 9.36 10.72 10.13
N ARG A 127 9.34 11.25 11.36
CA ARG A 127 9.95 10.63 12.53
C ARG A 127 9.28 9.31 12.87
N VAL A 128 7.95 9.26 12.90
CA VAL A 128 7.19 8.04 13.16
C VAL A 128 7.33 7.05 12.00
N LEU A 129 7.28 7.52 10.74
CA LEU A 129 7.54 6.68 9.56
C LEU A 129 8.92 6.03 9.61
N SER A 130 9.94 6.76 10.09
CA SER A 130 11.29 6.22 10.30
C SER A 130 11.30 5.14 11.39
N LEU A 131 10.65 5.37 12.54
CA LEU A 131 10.49 4.36 13.61
C LEU A 131 9.70 3.13 13.15
N MET A 132 8.75 3.32 12.25
CA MET A 132 7.98 2.25 11.61
C MET A 132 8.77 1.52 10.51
N HIS A 133 9.97 1.97 10.13
CA HIS A 133 10.79 1.47 9.02
C HIS A 133 10.06 1.52 7.66
N ARG A 134 9.28 2.59 7.41
CA ARG A 134 8.47 2.67 6.19
C ARG A 134 9.25 3.05 4.93
N GLY A 135 10.42 3.69 5.05
CA GLY A 135 11.32 3.98 3.94
C GLY A 135 10.81 5.03 2.94
N TYR A 136 9.86 5.88 3.36
CA TYR A 136 9.40 7.07 2.63
C TYR A 136 9.09 8.19 3.61
N THR A 137 9.00 9.44 3.09
CA THR A 137 8.57 10.63 3.82
C THR A 137 7.13 10.99 3.46
N ALA A 138 6.47 11.78 4.32
CA ALA A 138 5.14 12.33 4.07
C ALA A 138 5.10 13.13 2.75
N GLN A 139 6.12 13.95 2.49
CA GLN A 139 6.22 14.70 1.25
C GLN A 139 6.26 13.76 0.03
N ARG A 140 7.13 12.76 0.03
CA ARG A 140 7.22 11.79 -1.07
C ARG A 140 5.92 11.01 -1.27
N TYR A 141 5.21 10.70 -0.17
CA TYR A 141 3.91 10.07 -0.23
C TYR A 141 2.90 10.95 -0.98
N LEU A 142 2.77 12.24 -0.61
CA LEU A 142 1.86 13.19 -1.25
C LEU A 142 2.23 13.44 -2.73
N GLU A 143 3.52 13.57 -3.04
CA GLU A 143 4.00 13.71 -4.43
C GLU A 143 3.59 12.51 -5.29
N ARG A 144 3.73 11.29 -4.77
CA ARG A 144 3.30 10.07 -5.47
C ARG A 144 1.79 9.98 -5.62
N LEU A 145 1.04 10.40 -4.59
CA LEU A 145 -0.41 10.47 -4.66
C LEU A 145 -0.89 11.47 -5.72
N ALA A 146 -0.25 12.64 -5.80
CA ALA A 146 -0.53 13.61 -6.86
C ALA A 146 -0.24 13.05 -8.27
N GLN A 147 0.87 12.30 -8.43
CA GLN A 147 1.17 11.61 -9.69
C GLN A 147 0.13 10.55 -10.05
N ALA A 148 -0.37 9.80 -9.05
CA ALA A 148 -1.43 8.82 -9.27
C ALA A 148 -2.72 9.48 -9.77
N ARG A 149 -3.16 10.56 -9.13
CA ARG A 149 -4.34 11.34 -9.54
C ARG A 149 -4.18 12.01 -10.90
N ALA A 150 -2.97 12.47 -11.23
CA ALA A 150 -2.70 13.03 -12.56
C ALA A 150 -2.79 11.97 -13.66
N ALA A 151 -2.41 10.71 -13.37
CA ALA A 151 -2.49 9.60 -14.31
C ALA A 151 -3.91 9.02 -14.42
N VAL A 152 -4.67 9.00 -13.31
CA VAL A 152 -6.04 8.48 -13.21
C VAL A 152 -6.92 9.56 -12.58
N PRO A 153 -7.59 10.41 -13.39
CA PRO A 153 -8.28 11.62 -12.90
C PRO A 153 -9.37 11.37 -11.85
N ASP A 154 -10.16 10.30 -11.99
CA ASP A 154 -11.26 9.95 -11.08
C ASP A 154 -10.84 8.95 -10.00
N LEU A 155 -9.54 8.91 -9.66
CA LEU A 155 -8.96 7.95 -8.73
C LEU A 155 -9.54 8.12 -7.33
N ALA A 156 -10.31 7.13 -6.88
CA ALA A 156 -10.68 6.99 -5.48
C ALA A 156 -9.50 6.44 -4.67
N VAL A 157 -9.22 7.06 -3.52
CA VAL A 157 -8.07 6.70 -2.68
C VAL A 157 -8.51 6.33 -1.28
N SER A 158 -8.14 5.13 -0.86
CA SER A 158 -8.24 4.71 0.54
C SER A 158 -6.86 4.54 1.18
N THR A 159 -6.82 4.62 2.52
CA THR A 159 -5.56 4.54 3.28
C THR A 159 -5.73 3.81 4.60
N ASP A 160 -4.57 3.42 5.20
CA ASP A 160 -4.46 2.99 6.59
C ASP A 160 -3.66 4.02 7.37
N ILE A 161 -4.11 4.37 8.58
CA ILE A 161 -3.41 5.24 9.51
C ILE A 161 -3.43 4.62 10.90
N ILE A 162 -2.27 4.57 11.56
CA ILE A 162 -2.10 4.06 12.92
C ILE A 162 -1.85 5.23 13.87
N VAL A 163 -2.65 5.32 14.93
CA VAL A 163 -2.52 6.30 16.00
C VAL A 163 -1.93 5.64 17.25
N GLY A 164 -1.14 6.37 18.00
CA GLY A 164 -0.55 5.88 19.25
C GLY A 164 0.61 4.91 19.05
N PHE A 165 1.32 5.02 17.93
CA PHE A 165 2.57 4.29 17.74
C PHE A 165 3.55 4.63 18.88
N PRO A 166 4.35 3.67 19.40
CA PRO A 166 5.27 3.94 20.50
C PRO A 166 6.15 5.16 20.25
N GLY A 167 6.13 6.10 21.20
CA GLY A 167 6.85 7.37 21.12
C GLY A 167 6.21 8.44 20.24
N GLU A 168 5.01 8.24 19.69
CA GLU A 168 4.28 9.28 18.96
C GLU A 168 3.99 10.47 19.88
N SER A 169 4.48 11.66 19.51
CA SER A 169 4.21 12.91 20.20
C SER A 169 2.96 13.60 19.66
N GLU A 170 2.51 14.66 20.34
CA GLU A 170 1.41 15.52 19.85
C GLU A 170 1.77 16.20 18.53
N ALA A 171 3.02 16.63 18.36
CA ALA A 171 3.50 17.18 17.10
C ALA A 171 3.47 16.18 15.95
N ASP A 172 3.72 14.88 16.21
CA ASP A 172 3.63 13.83 15.20
C ASP A 172 2.18 13.58 14.76
N LEU A 173 1.25 13.56 15.74
CA LEU A 173 -0.16 13.49 15.41
C LEU A 173 -0.60 14.68 14.55
N GLN A 174 -0.22 15.90 14.93
CA GLN A 174 -0.56 17.10 14.18
C GLN A 174 -0.09 17.00 12.72
N ARG A 175 1.13 16.50 12.48
CA ARG A 175 1.63 16.21 11.13
C ARG A 175 0.77 15.18 10.41
N THR A 176 0.32 14.15 11.13
CA THR A 176 -0.54 13.12 10.54
C THR A 176 -1.90 13.70 10.11
N LEU A 177 -2.50 14.57 10.92
CA LEU A 177 -3.74 15.27 10.58
C LEU A 177 -3.58 16.18 9.36
N GLU A 178 -2.47 16.94 9.29
CA GLU A 178 -2.15 17.82 8.14
C GLU A 178 -2.00 17.01 6.83
N VAL A 179 -1.26 15.90 6.88
CA VAL A 179 -1.08 15.04 5.71
C VAL A 179 -2.38 14.35 5.32
N ALA A 180 -3.17 13.88 6.28
CA ALA A 180 -4.48 13.26 6.02
C ALA A 180 -5.45 14.26 5.35
N ALA A 181 -5.48 15.52 5.83
CA ALA A 181 -6.28 16.57 5.20
C ALA A 181 -5.81 16.90 3.78
N ALA A 182 -4.48 17.03 3.57
CA ALA A 182 -3.91 17.32 2.25
C ALA A 182 -4.08 16.17 1.25
N ALA A 183 -4.14 14.93 1.73
CA ALA A 183 -4.31 13.75 0.90
C ALA A 183 -5.75 13.57 0.39
N GLU A 184 -6.76 14.16 1.04
CA GLU A 184 -8.17 14.12 0.62
C GLU A 184 -8.62 12.70 0.28
N TYR A 185 -8.62 11.80 1.27
CA TYR A 185 -9.02 10.41 1.08
C TYR A 185 -10.53 10.26 0.88
N ASP A 186 -10.91 9.32 0.02
CA ASP A 186 -12.30 8.86 -0.11
C ASP A 186 -12.70 7.98 1.07
N TYR A 187 -11.73 7.23 1.62
CA TYR A 187 -11.92 6.43 2.83
C TYR A 187 -10.60 6.21 3.58
N ALA A 188 -10.65 6.15 4.92
CA ALA A 188 -9.48 5.81 5.74
C ALA A 188 -9.84 4.76 6.78
N TYR A 189 -9.04 3.69 6.82
CA TYR A 189 -9.04 2.75 7.93
C TYR A 189 -8.11 3.30 9.01
N THR A 190 -8.69 3.69 10.14
CA THR A 190 -7.95 4.23 11.28
C THR A 190 -7.79 3.15 12.34
N PHE A 191 -6.57 2.96 12.79
CA PHE A 191 -6.21 1.93 13.76
C PHE A 191 -5.53 2.56 14.98
N VAL A 192 -5.78 2.00 16.15
CA VAL A 192 -4.94 2.19 17.33
C VAL A 192 -3.78 1.20 17.25
N PHE A 193 -2.57 1.65 17.58
CA PHE A 193 -1.41 0.75 17.66
C PHE A 193 -1.72 -0.44 18.57
N SER A 194 -1.48 -1.63 18.07
CA SER A 194 -1.65 -2.88 18.82
C SER A 194 -0.34 -3.67 18.75
N PRO A 195 0.35 -3.86 19.88
CA PRO A 195 1.62 -4.58 19.91
C PRO A 195 1.43 -6.02 19.44
N ARG A 196 2.33 -6.47 18.58
CA ARG A 196 2.42 -7.87 18.13
C ARG A 196 3.67 -8.47 18.71
N GLU A 197 3.53 -9.50 19.53
CA GLU A 197 4.66 -10.19 20.14
C GLU A 197 5.71 -10.57 19.10
N GLY A 198 6.99 -10.37 19.44
CA GLY A 198 8.13 -10.62 18.55
C GLY A 198 8.44 -9.51 17.55
N THR A 199 7.70 -8.39 17.57
CA THR A 199 8.03 -7.20 16.77
C THR A 199 8.84 -6.18 17.57
N GLU A 200 9.67 -5.38 16.87
CA GLU A 200 10.46 -4.32 17.49
C GLU A 200 9.58 -3.29 18.21
N ALA A 201 8.50 -2.87 17.58
CA ALA A 201 7.58 -1.90 18.18
C ALA A 201 6.87 -2.44 19.44
N ALA A 202 6.65 -3.75 19.55
CA ALA A 202 6.08 -4.34 20.76
C ALA A 202 7.06 -4.33 21.94
N ALA A 203 8.37 -4.28 21.68
CA ALA A 203 9.39 -4.19 22.72
C ALA A 203 9.58 -2.75 23.25
N MET A 204 9.00 -1.74 22.60
CA MET A 204 9.11 -0.32 23.01
C MET A 204 8.16 0.06 24.15
N VAL A 205 8.00 -0.78 25.16
CA VAL A 205 6.97 -0.65 26.21
C VAL A 205 7.03 0.68 26.97
N ASP A 206 8.22 1.19 27.23
CA ASP A 206 8.44 2.47 27.94
C ASP A 206 8.02 3.69 27.11
N HIS A 207 7.74 3.49 25.83
CA HIS A 207 7.33 4.52 24.88
C HIS A 207 5.84 4.43 24.48
N PHE A 208 5.09 3.51 25.09
CA PHE A 208 3.66 3.40 24.77
C PHE A 208 2.93 4.67 25.20
N VAL A 209 2.10 5.16 24.27
CA VAL A 209 1.28 6.35 24.53
C VAL A 209 0.13 5.97 25.47
N ASP A 210 -0.21 6.86 26.40
CA ASP A 210 -1.33 6.65 27.32
C ASP A 210 -2.62 6.36 26.55
N PRO A 211 -3.38 5.33 26.93
CA PRO A 211 -4.60 4.93 26.22
C PRO A 211 -5.66 6.04 26.12
N ALA A 212 -5.76 6.93 27.11
CA ALA A 212 -6.71 8.05 27.05
C ALA A 212 -6.29 9.08 26.00
N VAL A 213 -4.98 9.35 25.89
CA VAL A 213 -4.39 10.21 24.85
C VAL A 213 -4.61 9.58 23.47
N VAL A 214 -4.40 8.26 23.33
CA VAL A 214 -4.64 7.56 22.06
C VAL A 214 -6.09 7.66 21.64
N ALA A 215 -7.04 7.48 22.58
CA ALA A 215 -8.47 7.57 22.30
C ALA A 215 -8.86 8.99 21.79
N GLU A 216 -8.34 10.05 22.41
CA GLU A 216 -8.57 11.42 22.01
C GLU A 216 -7.97 11.69 20.60
N ARG A 217 -6.73 11.28 20.38
CA ARG A 217 -6.05 11.40 19.07
C ARG A 217 -6.80 10.67 17.96
N PHE A 218 -7.30 9.48 18.24
CA PHE A 218 -8.10 8.69 17.30
C PHE A 218 -9.37 9.44 16.88
N GLN A 219 -10.08 10.09 17.81
CA GLN A 219 -11.26 10.88 17.47
C GLN A 219 -10.92 12.08 16.60
N ARG A 220 -9.81 12.78 16.88
CA ARG A 220 -9.35 13.91 16.05
C ARG A 220 -9.05 13.47 14.62
N LEU A 221 -8.35 12.34 14.44
CA LEU A 221 -8.08 11.79 13.12
C LEU A 221 -9.36 11.42 12.39
N ARG A 222 -10.31 10.77 13.08
CA ARG A 222 -11.62 10.43 12.49
C ARG A 222 -12.33 11.65 11.92
N VAL A 223 -12.38 12.75 12.65
CA VAL A 223 -13.02 13.98 12.18
C VAL A 223 -12.41 14.47 10.86
N VAL A 224 -11.08 14.46 10.75
CA VAL A 224 -10.38 14.90 9.54
C VAL A 224 -10.69 14.00 8.34
N VAL A 225 -10.60 12.68 8.51
CA VAL A 225 -10.80 11.74 7.39
C VAL A 225 -12.26 11.63 6.99
N GLU A 226 -13.21 11.68 7.95
CA GLU A 226 -14.64 11.68 7.68
C GLU A 226 -15.07 12.97 6.94
N HIS A 227 -14.48 14.12 7.28
CA HIS A 227 -14.72 15.38 6.59
C HIS A 227 -14.28 15.32 5.12
N SER A 228 -13.07 14.80 4.85
CA SER A 228 -12.58 14.62 3.48
C SER A 228 -13.49 13.68 2.67
N ALA A 229 -13.88 12.54 3.26
CA ALA A 229 -14.78 11.59 2.62
C ALA A 229 -16.15 12.22 2.30
N LEU A 230 -16.71 12.98 3.24
CA LEU A 230 -18.02 13.66 3.05
C LEU A 230 -17.96 14.65 1.88
N LEU A 231 -16.89 15.45 1.77
CA LEU A 231 -16.74 16.42 0.68
C LEU A 231 -16.64 15.76 -0.70
N LYS A 232 -16.06 14.56 -0.77
CA LYS A 232 -15.88 13.81 -2.03
C LYS A 232 -17.14 13.06 -2.47
N HIS A 233 -18.05 12.78 -1.56
CA HIS A 233 -19.30 12.05 -1.85
C HIS A 233 -20.52 12.97 -2.05
N GLN A 234 -20.32 14.28 -2.03
CA GLN A 234 -21.33 15.29 -2.39
C GLN A 234 -21.25 15.65 -3.87
#